data_fd210b8f00da8747edbc68dd5b5126d8
#
_entry.id   fd210b8f00da8747edbc68dd5b5126d8
#
_cell.length_a   1.000
_cell.length_b   1.000
_cell.length_c   1.000
_cell.angle_alpha   90.00
_cell.angle_beta   90.00
_cell.angle_gamma   90.00
#
_symmetry.space_group_name_H-M   'P 1'
#
loop_
_entity.id
_entity.type
_entity.pdbx_description
1 polymer ?
#
loop_
_entity_poly.entity_id
_entity_poly.type
_entity_poly.pdbx_seq_one_letter_code
_entity_poly.pdbx_strand_id
1 'polypeptide(L)'
;MQRRWIKIISLAAIWIFVGFVLAIEAYFNMRVNNMMKPVDFIEVGSQQFIRALMWAALAPLILQLREKMPLSRGHWLGGVSFHFAASFLLMAVFYLGRLAGFFLIYDEPFTGFGQQAIDHFYGRNIVDMAFYWAVLAFGFSTEIYRKYRSEELRAAQLEARLIETELKALRQQMHPHFLFNTMNTISVLVREGKNDEAVTLVARLSALLRMSLDNTGVQEVTLSKEMEFLGRYLEIQQARFPDRLKIGINITPEALQARIPNLLLQPIVENAILHGIAPKPEAGRVDIHGHVEGGMLHLEVRDDGVGFDARARTREGIGLANTRERLAKLYGPRGQLSLRGEPGRGVSVRIVLPHRP
;
A
#
# COMPACT_ATOMS: atom_id res chain seq x y z
N MET A 1 7.88 -15.14 -25.81
CA MET A 1 8.97 -15.33 -26.77
C MET A 1 9.59 -13.99 -27.26
N GLN A 2 8.85 -13.05 -27.69
CA GLN A 2 9.34 -11.75 -28.26
C GLN A 2 10.33 -10.98 -27.36
N ARG A 3 10.09 -10.86 -26.06
CA ARG A 3 10.99 -10.17 -25.12
C ARG A 3 12.37 -10.86 -24.94
N ARG A 4 12.48 -12.15 -25.22
CA ARG A 4 13.75 -12.90 -25.09
C ARG A 4 14.65 -12.65 -26.31
N TRP A 5 14.07 -12.58 -27.50
CA TRP A 5 14.77 -12.25 -28.73
C TRP A 5 15.26 -10.80 -28.76
N ILE A 6 14.47 -9.85 -28.26
CA ILE A 6 14.88 -8.43 -28.16
C ILE A 6 16.12 -8.28 -27.28
N LYS A 7 16.20 -9.02 -26.15
CA LYS A 7 17.39 -8.99 -25.27
C LYS A 7 18.62 -9.58 -25.94
N ILE A 8 18.48 -10.65 -26.69
CA ILE A 8 19.61 -11.28 -27.41
C ILE A 8 20.10 -10.36 -28.51
N ILE A 9 19.21 -9.78 -29.29
CA ILE A 9 19.54 -8.85 -30.38
C ILE A 9 20.21 -7.59 -29.82
N SER A 10 19.69 -6.99 -28.75
CA SER A 10 20.30 -5.81 -28.13
C SER A 10 21.68 -6.10 -27.55
N LEU A 11 21.87 -7.27 -26.93
CA LEU A 11 23.17 -7.69 -26.43
C LEU A 11 24.18 -7.90 -27.57
N ALA A 12 23.76 -8.56 -28.65
CA ALA A 12 24.59 -8.76 -29.83
C ALA A 12 24.96 -7.42 -30.49
N ALA A 13 24.01 -6.50 -30.61
CA ALA A 13 24.25 -5.16 -31.19
C ALA A 13 25.29 -4.36 -30.37
N ILE A 14 25.25 -4.45 -29.03
CA ILE A 14 26.23 -3.80 -28.14
C ILE A 14 27.63 -4.36 -28.44
N TRP A 15 27.78 -5.67 -28.52
CA TRP A 15 29.10 -6.27 -28.74
C TRP A 15 29.63 -6.04 -30.16
N ILE A 16 28.77 -5.99 -31.18
CA ILE A 16 29.13 -5.59 -32.54
C ILE A 16 29.64 -4.14 -32.53
N PHE A 17 28.93 -3.24 -31.84
CA PHE A 17 29.34 -1.84 -31.73
C PHE A 17 30.69 -1.70 -31.00
N VAL A 18 30.89 -2.42 -29.93
CA VAL A 18 32.18 -2.46 -29.20
C VAL A 18 33.31 -2.97 -30.10
N GLY A 19 33.06 -4.06 -30.86
CA GLY A 19 34.02 -4.59 -31.83
C GLY A 19 34.40 -3.56 -32.90
N PHE A 20 33.44 -2.80 -33.40
CA PHE A 20 33.68 -1.75 -34.37
C PHE A 20 34.50 -0.58 -33.82
N VAL A 21 34.19 -0.11 -32.59
CA VAL A 21 34.95 0.96 -31.92
C VAL A 21 36.39 0.52 -31.67
N LEU A 22 36.61 -0.71 -31.20
CA LEU A 22 37.93 -1.27 -30.96
C LEU A 22 38.72 -1.45 -32.28
N ALA A 23 38.05 -1.81 -33.35
CA ALA A 23 38.68 -1.92 -34.70
C ALA A 23 39.19 -0.57 -35.21
N ILE A 24 38.38 0.48 -35.06
CA ILE A 24 38.76 1.85 -35.42
C ILE A 24 39.95 2.32 -34.61
N GLU A 25 39.87 2.17 -33.25
CA GLU A 25 40.95 2.56 -32.35
C GLU A 25 42.25 1.85 -32.71
N ALA A 26 42.22 0.53 -32.86
CA ALA A 26 43.37 -0.27 -33.23
C ALA A 26 44.00 0.11 -34.56
N TYR A 27 43.14 0.37 -35.56
CA TYR A 27 43.61 0.81 -36.89
C TYR A 27 44.32 2.16 -36.83
N PHE A 28 43.77 3.15 -36.18
CA PHE A 28 44.40 4.45 -36.04
C PHE A 28 45.71 4.36 -35.22
N ASN A 29 45.73 3.59 -34.13
CA ASN A 29 46.91 3.41 -33.32
C ASN A 29 48.07 2.76 -34.11
N MET A 30 47.78 1.71 -34.89
CA MET A 30 48.79 1.05 -35.74
C MET A 30 49.25 1.96 -36.87
N ARG A 31 48.36 2.76 -37.45
CA ARG A 31 48.73 3.70 -38.55
C ARG A 31 49.61 4.83 -38.05
N VAL A 32 49.40 5.32 -36.84
CA VAL A 32 50.21 6.37 -36.25
C VAL A 32 51.63 5.83 -35.85
N ASN A 33 51.68 4.61 -35.30
CA ASN A 33 52.93 4.04 -34.81
C ASN A 33 53.80 3.35 -35.89
N ASN A 34 53.16 2.89 -37.05
CA ASN A 34 53.84 2.20 -38.13
C ASN A 34 53.77 3.04 -39.43
N MET A 35 54.48 4.16 -39.47
CA MET A 35 54.48 5.06 -40.67
C MET A 35 55.03 4.43 -41.96
N MET A 36 55.69 3.27 -41.90
CA MET A 36 56.38 2.68 -43.05
C MET A 36 55.72 1.43 -43.65
N LYS A 37 54.63 0.89 -43.04
CA LYS A 37 53.92 -0.27 -43.59
C LYS A 37 52.44 0.04 -43.78
N PRO A 38 51.84 -0.37 -44.95
CA PRO A 38 50.40 -0.28 -45.12
C PRO A 38 49.69 -1.19 -44.06
N VAL A 39 48.80 -0.59 -43.29
CA VAL A 39 47.97 -1.31 -42.30
C VAL A 39 46.62 -1.60 -42.98
N ASP A 40 46.27 -2.88 -43.08
CA ASP A 40 44.97 -3.27 -43.61
C ASP A 40 43.90 -3.19 -42.49
N PHE A 41 42.82 -2.41 -42.75
CA PHE A 41 41.73 -2.29 -41.83
C PHE A 41 41.00 -3.62 -41.61
N ILE A 42 40.92 -4.48 -42.64
CA ILE A 42 40.22 -5.78 -42.54
C ILE A 42 40.99 -6.72 -41.58
N GLU A 43 42.33 -6.75 -41.67
CA GLU A 43 43.18 -7.58 -40.82
C GLU A 43 43.08 -7.14 -39.37
N VAL A 44 43.23 -5.86 -39.06
CA VAL A 44 43.11 -5.31 -37.69
C VAL A 44 41.71 -5.44 -37.18
N GLY A 45 40.69 -5.18 -38.03
CA GLY A 45 39.28 -5.26 -37.67
C GLY A 45 38.86 -6.67 -37.31
N SER A 46 39.28 -7.70 -38.06
CA SER A 46 38.93 -9.09 -37.81
C SER A 46 39.39 -9.54 -36.43
N GLN A 47 40.58 -9.15 -35.98
CA GLN A 47 41.10 -9.47 -34.65
C GLN A 47 40.28 -8.84 -33.53
N GLN A 48 39.79 -7.60 -33.71
CA GLN A 48 38.96 -6.92 -32.72
C GLN A 48 37.53 -7.49 -32.69
N PHE A 49 36.99 -7.93 -33.82
CA PHE A 49 35.71 -8.64 -33.85
C PHE A 49 35.77 -9.98 -33.15
N ILE A 50 36.84 -10.77 -33.34
CA ILE A 50 37.07 -12.03 -32.60
C ILE A 50 37.08 -11.72 -31.07
N ARG A 51 37.80 -10.67 -30.67
CA ARG A 51 37.85 -10.21 -29.28
C ARG A 51 36.47 -9.88 -28.73
N ALA A 52 35.64 -9.12 -29.46
CA ALA A 52 34.29 -8.76 -29.07
C ALA A 52 33.37 -9.97 -28.96
N LEU A 53 33.46 -10.93 -29.91
CA LEU A 53 32.67 -12.18 -29.85
C LEU A 53 33.04 -13.05 -28.65
N MET A 54 34.31 -13.15 -28.30
CA MET A 54 34.76 -13.90 -27.13
C MET A 54 34.23 -13.26 -25.84
N TRP A 55 34.27 -11.92 -25.73
CA TRP A 55 33.67 -11.23 -24.59
C TRP A 55 32.15 -11.37 -24.54
N ALA A 56 31.46 -11.39 -25.70
CA ALA A 56 30.04 -11.68 -25.77
C ALA A 56 29.70 -13.07 -25.22
N ALA A 57 30.55 -14.08 -25.48
CA ALA A 57 30.40 -15.43 -24.96
C ALA A 57 30.72 -15.55 -23.45
N LEU A 58 31.69 -14.76 -22.97
CA LEU A 58 32.10 -14.79 -21.53
C LEU A 58 31.19 -13.94 -20.64
N ALA A 59 30.54 -12.92 -21.15
CA ALA A 59 29.69 -12.02 -20.36
C ALA A 59 28.56 -12.76 -19.59
N PRO A 60 27.82 -13.72 -20.17
CA PRO A 60 26.83 -14.50 -19.43
C PRO A 60 27.42 -15.30 -18.28
N LEU A 61 28.65 -15.84 -18.47
CA LEU A 61 29.36 -16.61 -17.43
C LEU A 61 29.74 -15.70 -16.26
N ILE A 62 30.24 -14.49 -16.53
CA ILE A 62 30.57 -13.49 -15.49
C ILE A 62 29.31 -13.13 -14.68
N LEU A 63 28.16 -12.94 -15.36
CA LEU A 63 26.89 -12.64 -14.69
C LEU A 63 26.39 -13.81 -13.85
N GLN A 64 26.61 -15.08 -14.27
CA GLN A 64 26.29 -16.26 -13.47
C GLN A 64 27.20 -16.40 -12.25
N LEU A 65 28.51 -16.14 -12.42
CA LEU A 65 29.48 -16.13 -11.29
C LEU A 65 29.11 -15.09 -10.23
N ARG A 66 28.64 -13.92 -10.67
CA ARG A 66 28.14 -12.88 -9.76
C ARG A 66 26.97 -13.37 -8.91
N GLU A 67 26.03 -14.14 -9.47
CA GLU A 67 24.86 -14.69 -8.74
C GLU A 67 25.30 -15.69 -7.67
N LYS A 68 26.34 -16.49 -7.95
CA LYS A 68 26.88 -17.49 -7.01
C LYS A 68 27.72 -16.86 -5.87
N MET A 69 28.41 -15.76 -6.15
CA MET A 69 29.28 -15.08 -5.21
C MET A 69 28.96 -13.58 -5.17
N PRO A 70 27.85 -13.19 -4.52
CA PRO A 70 27.40 -11.81 -4.47
C PRO A 70 28.33 -10.97 -3.55
N LEU A 71 28.53 -9.71 -3.92
CA LEU A 71 29.23 -8.71 -3.08
C LEU A 71 28.26 -8.23 -1.97
N SER A 72 28.00 -9.07 -0.97
CA SER A 72 27.14 -8.71 0.17
C SER A 72 27.94 -8.01 1.27
N ARG A 73 27.29 -7.12 2.04
CA ARG A 73 27.94 -6.31 3.09
C ARG A 73 28.71 -7.13 4.13
N GLY A 74 28.35 -8.39 4.37
CA GLY A 74 29.01 -9.23 5.38
C GLY A 74 30.24 -10.01 4.85
N HIS A 75 30.36 -10.23 3.52
CA HIS A 75 31.39 -11.07 2.91
C HIS A 75 31.98 -10.44 1.64
N TRP A 76 31.99 -9.10 1.58
CA TRP A 76 32.42 -8.38 0.38
C TRP A 76 33.89 -8.66 0.01
N LEU A 77 34.77 -8.83 0.99
CA LEU A 77 36.22 -9.18 0.75
C LEU A 77 36.34 -10.53 0.05
N GLY A 78 35.55 -11.55 0.48
CA GLY A 78 35.56 -12.86 -0.16
C GLY A 78 35.02 -12.79 -1.59
N GLY A 79 33.94 -12.01 -1.82
CA GLY A 79 33.40 -11.77 -3.15
C GLY A 79 34.35 -11.05 -4.08
N VAL A 80 35.01 -9.99 -3.61
CA VAL A 80 36.02 -9.24 -4.38
C VAL A 80 37.23 -10.15 -4.69
N SER A 81 37.77 -10.88 -3.72
CA SER A 81 38.89 -11.79 -3.93
C SER A 81 38.55 -12.90 -4.94
N PHE A 82 37.32 -13.45 -4.86
CA PHE A 82 36.85 -14.42 -5.82
C PHE A 82 36.78 -13.85 -7.23
N HIS A 83 36.14 -12.70 -7.42
CA HIS A 83 36.04 -12.05 -8.74
C HIS A 83 37.39 -11.59 -9.27
N PHE A 84 38.30 -11.21 -8.40
CA PHE A 84 39.67 -10.91 -8.79
C PHE A 84 40.37 -12.15 -9.34
N ALA A 85 40.35 -13.28 -8.64
CA ALA A 85 40.91 -14.54 -9.12
C ALA A 85 40.21 -15.04 -10.39
N ALA A 86 38.85 -14.96 -10.44
CA ALA A 86 38.04 -15.33 -11.62
C ALA A 86 38.40 -14.46 -12.83
N SER A 87 38.68 -13.18 -12.65
CA SER A 87 39.07 -12.29 -13.76
C SER A 87 40.38 -12.72 -14.39
N PHE A 88 41.36 -13.13 -13.61
CA PHE A 88 42.62 -13.67 -14.13
C PHE A 88 42.43 -15.00 -14.85
N LEU A 89 41.66 -15.91 -14.29
CA LEU A 89 41.39 -17.21 -14.92
C LEU A 89 40.66 -17.05 -16.24
N LEU A 90 39.60 -16.25 -16.28
CA LEU A 90 38.85 -15.99 -17.50
C LEU A 90 39.68 -15.26 -18.54
N MET A 91 40.56 -14.37 -18.10
CA MET A 91 41.47 -13.68 -18.99
C MET A 91 42.48 -14.64 -19.61
N ALA A 92 42.99 -15.61 -18.85
CA ALA A 92 43.87 -16.68 -19.39
C ALA A 92 43.12 -17.51 -20.47
N VAL A 93 41.90 -17.93 -20.18
CA VAL A 93 41.03 -18.65 -21.16
C VAL A 93 40.75 -17.82 -22.41
N PHE A 94 40.41 -16.55 -22.20
CA PHE A 94 40.16 -15.60 -23.29
C PHE A 94 41.42 -15.47 -24.19
N TYR A 95 42.57 -15.34 -23.55
CA TYR A 95 43.84 -15.15 -24.23
C TYR A 95 44.24 -16.37 -25.05
N LEU A 96 44.19 -17.57 -24.45
CA LEU A 96 44.44 -18.81 -25.17
C LEU A 96 43.48 -19.04 -26.36
N GLY A 97 42.21 -18.76 -26.17
CA GLY A 97 41.22 -18.88 -27.23
C GLY A 97 41.46 -17.89 -28.37
N ARG A 98 41.87 -16.66 -28.07
CA ARG A 98 42.24 -15.66 -29.06
C ARG A 98 43.45 -16.06 -29.87
N LEU A 99 44.49 -16.55 -29.19
CA LEU A 99 45.72 -17.00 -29.81
C LEU A 99 45.47 -18.22 -30.71
N ALA A 100 44.68 -19.21 -30.26
CA ALA A 100 44.27 -20.35 -31.07
C ALA A 100 43.47 -19.91 -32.30
N GLY A 101 42.52 -18.95 -32.13
CA GLY A 101 41.76 -18.37 -33.23
C GLY A 101 42.66 -17.67 -34.27
N PHE A 102 43.66 -16.96 -33.81
CA PHE A 102 44.64 -16.31 -34.72
C PHE A 102 45.36 -17.34 -35.59
N PHE A 103 45.94 -18.38 -34.98
CA PHE A 103 46.66 -19.43 -35.72
C PHE A 103 45.75 -20.21 -36.67
N LEU A 104 44.51 -20.46 -36.31
CA LEU A 104 43.51 -21.14 -37.18
C LEU A 104 43.07 -20.31 -38.40
N ILE A 105 43.04 -18.98 -38.26
CA ILE A 105 42.53 -18.10 -39.33
C ILE A 105 43.63 -17.73 -40.29
N TYR A 106 44.86 -17.54 -39.79
CA TYR A 106 45.96 -17.05 -40.60
C TYR A 106 46.91 -18.18 -41.05
N ASP A 107 46.57 -19.45 -40.78
CA ASP A 107 47.39 -20.65 -41.11
C ASP A 107 48.87 -20.52 -40.76
N GLU A 108 49.12 -19.81 -39.66
CA GLU A 108 50.50 -19.57 -39.16
C GLU A 108 50.99 -20.79 -38.40
N PRO A 109 52.29 -21.15 -38.57
CA PRO A 109 52.85 -22.28 -37.81
C PRO A 109 52.90 -21.97 -36.31
N PHE A 110 52.56 -22.95 -35.45
CA PHE A 110 52.61 -22.84 -33.99
C PHE A 110 54.02 -22.60 -33.42
N THR A 111 55.04 -22.44 -34.26
CA THR A 111 56.38 -22.08 -33.89
C THR A 111 56.44 -20.66 -33.32
N GLY A 112 56.88 -20.49 -32.06
CA GLY A 112 56.91 -19.20 -31.39
C GLY A 112 55.70 -18.85 -30.56
N PHE A 113 54.70 -19.76 -30.42
CA PHE A 113 53.48 -19.59 -29.64
C PHE A 113 53.77 -19.04 -28.23
N GLY A 114 54.77 -19.63 -27.50
CA GLY A 114 55.11 -19.24 -26.14
C GLY A 114 55.61 -17.78 -26.06
N GLN A 115 56.45 -17.33 -26.98
CA GLN A 115 56.97 -15.97 -26.95
C GLN A 115 55.87 -14.97 -27.32
N GLN A 116 55.08 -15.26 -28.36
CA GLN A 116 53.94 -14.43 -28.69
C GLN A 116 52.91 -14.39 -27.56
N ALA A 117 52.69 -15.47 -26.83
CA ALA A 117 51.86 -15.50 -25.68
C ALA A 117 52.31 -14.54 -24.59
N ILE A 118 53.63 -14.50 -24.32
CA ILE A 118 54.24 -13.63 -23.33
C ILE A 118 54.14 -12.16 -23.76
N ASP A 119 54.51 -11.84 -24.99
CA ASP A 119 54.53 -10.46 -25.52
C ASP A 119 53.16 -9.84 -25.54
N HIS A 120 52.13 -10.61 -25.91
CA HIS A 120 50.75 -10.14 -25.86
C HIS A 120 50.20 -10.07 -24.45
N PHE A 121 50.61 -10.94 -23.53
CA PHE A 121 50.16 -10.92 -22.16
C PHE A 121 50.58 -9.60 -21.45
N TYR A 122 51.78 -9.09 -21.70
CA TYR A 122 52.26 -7.85 -21.08
C TYR A 122 51.67 -6.57 -21.67
N GLY A 123 51.19 -6.58 -22.93
CA GLY A 123 50.84 -5.36 -23.62
C GLY A 123 49.35 -4.90 -23.53
N ARG A 124 48.38 -5.80 -23.31
CA ARG A 124 46.93 -5.51 -23.49
C ARG A 124 45.99 -5.99 -22.37
N ASN A 125 46.51 -6.53 -21.31
CA ASN A 125 45.72 -7.17 -20.24
C ASN A 125 44.86 -6.22 -19.43
N ILE A 126 45.24 -4.97 -19.29
CA ILE A 126 44.51 -3.97 -18.49
C ILE A 126 43.14 -3.71 -19.10
N VAL A 127 43.02 -3.64 -20.43
CA VAL A 127 41.78 -3.36 -21.12
C VAL A 127 40.80 -4.56 -21.02
N ASP A 128 41.33 -5.79 -21.16
CA ASP A 128 40.50 -7.01 -21.04
C ASP A 128 40.04 -7.22 -19.59
N MET A 129 40.87 -6.91 -18.62
CA MET A 129 40.48 -6.89 -17.20
C MET A 129 39.41 -5.85 -16.92
N ALA A 130 39.53 -4.66 -17.54
CA ALA A 130 38.51 -3.63 -17.42
C ALA A 130 37.12 -4.09 -17.97
N PHE A 131 37.10 -4.87 -19.08
CA PHE A 131 35.85 -5.44 -19.60
C PHE A 131 35.20 -6.41 -18.61
N TYR A 132 35.96 -7.29 -17.95
CA TYR A 132 35.41 -8.16 -16.89
C TYR A 132 34.73 -7.36 -15.80
N TRP A 133 35.44 -6.36 -15.26
CA TRP A 133 34.90 -5.52 -14.19
C TRP A 133 33.76 -4.63 -14.63
N ALA A 134 33.73 -4.17 -15.89
CA ALA A 134 32.62 -3.42 -16.47
C ALA A 134 31.36 -4.28 -16.58
N VAL A 135 31.48 -5.53 -17.08
CA VAL A 135 30.35 -6.47 -17.14
C VAL A 135 29.83 -6.80 -15.73
N LEU A 136 30.73 -7.00 -14.79
CA LEU A 136 30.38 -7.26 -13.39
C LEU A 136 29.66 -6.06 -12.77
N ALA A 137 30.21 -4.85 -12.91
CA ALA A 137 29.60 -3.60 -12.43
C ALA A 137 28.23 -3.34 -13.04
N PHE A 138 28.07 -3.57 -14.33
CA PHE A 138 26.77 -3.50 -15.01
C PHE A 138 25.76 -4.49 -14.42
N GLY A 139 26.21 -5.73 -14.16
CA GLY A 139 25.39 -6.72 -13.52
C GLY A 139 24.91 -6.32 -12.12
N PHE A 140 25.79 -5.78 -11.29
CA PHE A 140 25.44 -5.27 -9.95
C PHE A 140 24.53 -4.04 -10.03
N SER A 141 24.80 -3.10 -10.92
CA SER A 141 24.00 -1.90 -11.12
C SER A 141 22.56 -2.26 -11.50
N THR A 142 22.38 -3.20 -12.45
CA THR A 142 21.03 -3.65 -12.85
C THR A 142 20.30 -4.36 -11.71
N GLU A 143 20.99 -5.12 -10.86
CA GLU A 143 20.39 -5.76 -9.70
C GLU A 143 19.95 -4.74 -8.64
N ILE A 144 20.83 -3.79 -8.30
CA ILE A 144 20.52 -2.71 -7.36
C ILE A 144 19.33 -1.91 -7.86
N TYR A 145 19.31 -1.53 -9.15
CA TYR A 145 18.21 -0.81 -9.75
C TYR A 145 16.89 -1.59 -9.68
N ARG A 146 16.91 -2.91 -9.96
CA ARG A 146 15.71 -3.76 -9.87
C ARG A 146 15.21 -3.87 -8.43
N LYS A 147 16.10 -4.03 -7.45
CA LYS A 147 15.74 -4.06 -6.03
C LYS A 147 15.12 -2.73 -5.60
N TYR A 148 15.77 -1.63 -5.91
CA TYR A 148 15.25 -0.29 -5.60
C TYR A 148 13.86 -0.08 -6.21
N ARG A 149 13.69 -0.40 -7.49
CA ARG A 149 12.41 -0.25 -8.18
C ARG A 149 11.31 -1.16 -7.61
N SER A 150 11.67 -2.37 -7.18
CA SER A 150 10.72 -3.29 -6.53
C SER A 150 10.29 -2.79 -5.15
N GLU A 151 11.19 -2.21 -4.38
CA GLU A 151 10.89 -1.61 -3.07
C GLU A 151 10.00 -0.36 -3.20
N GLU A 152 10.29 0.52 -4.17
CA GLU A 152 9.45 1.68 -4.49
C GLU A 152 8.01 1.28 -4.86
N LEU A 153 7.86 0.28 -5.74
CA LEU A 153 6.54 -0.24 -6.10
C LEU A 153 5.82 -0.87 -4.91
N ARG A 154 6.56 -1.57 -4.05
CA ARG A 154 5.99 -2.18 -2.83
C ARG A 154 5.53 -1.12 -1.83
N ALA A 155 6.32 -0.06 -1.64
CA ALA A 155 5.95 1.06 -0.80
C ALA A 155 4.66 1.74 -1.30
N ALA A 156 4.58 2.05 -2.59
CA ALA A 156 3.39 2.64 -3.21
C ALA A 156 2.14 1.74 -3.08
N GLN A 157 2.31 0.41 -3.20
CA GLN A 157 1.20 -0.54 -3.01
C GLN A 157 0.72 -0.60 -1.56
N LEU A 158 1.64 -0.52 -0.58
CA LEU A 158 1.30 -0.48 0.84
C LEU A 158 0.56 0.80 1.19
N GLU A 159 1.01 1.94 0.69
CA GLU A 159 0.34 3.23 0.87
C GLU A 159 -1.08 3.23 0.29
N ALA A 160 -1.25 2.72 -0.94
CA ALA A 160 -2.57 2.59 -1.55
C ALA A 160 -3.51 1.68 -0.73
N ARG A 161 -3.01 0.56 -0.18
CA ARG A 161 -3.78 -0.32 0.70
C ARG A 161 -4.14 0.34 2.03
N LEU A 162 -3.24 1.14 2.58
CA LEU A 162 -3.49 1.90 3.81
C LEU A 162 -4.65 2.88 3.59
N ILE A 163 -4.59 3.68 2.53
CA ILE A 163 -5.65 4.62 2.14
C ILE A 163 -6.99 3.88 1.91
N GLU A 164 -6.97 2.75 1.21
CA GLU A 164 -8.17 1.94 0.98
C GLU A 164 -8.76 1.42 2.31
N THR A 165 -7.90 0.98 3.23
CA THR A 165 -8.32 0.48 4.54
C THR A 165 -8.89 1.60 5.40
N GLU A 166 -8.27 2.78 5.41
CA GLU A 166 -8.77 3.97 6.10
C GLU A 166 -10.12 4.42 5.53
N LEU A 167 -10.27 4.47 4.21
CA LEU A 167 -11.54 4.77 3.55
C LEU A 167 -12.61 3.73 3.88
N LYS A 168 -12.26 2.46 3.96
CA LYS A 168 -13.19 1.40 4.33
C LYS A 168 -13.63 1.52 5.80
N ALA A 169 -12.70 1.81 6.70
CA ALA A 169 -13.00 2.06 8.11
C ALA A 169 -13.91 3.29 8.27
N LEU A 170 -13.62 4.37 7.54
CA LEU A 170 -14.44 5.58 7.52
C LEU A 170 -15.86 5.31 6.99
N ARG A 171 -15.99 4.53 5.90
CA ARG A 171 -17.30 4.12 5.37
C ARG A 171 -18.10 3.24 6.34
N GLN A 172 -17.44 2.45 7.17
CA GLN A 172 -18.11 1.62 8.17
C GLN A 172 -18.61 2.42 9.38
N GLN A 173 -17.97 3.54 9.72
CA GLN A 173 -18.42 4.44 10.78
C GLN A 173 -19.69 5.24 10.40
N MET A 174 -19.92 5.45 9.11
CA MET A 174 -21.13 6.09 8.61
C MET A 174 -22.03 5.06 7.96
N HIS A 175 -23.20 4.80 8.56
CA HIS A 175 -24.17 3.88 7.99
C HIS A 175 -24.54 4.33 6.56
N PRO A 176 -24.19 3.58 5.49
CA PRO A 176 -24.47 3.97 4.10
C PRO A 176 -25.94 4.27 3.87
N HIS A 177 -26.80 3.52 4.54
CA HIS A 177 -28.25 3.68 4.48
C HIS A 177 -28.72 5.07 5.00
N PHE A 178 -28.08 5.63 6.02
CA PHE A 178 -28.37 6.98 6.49
C PHE A 178 -28.07 8.03 5.41
N LEU A 179 -26.90 7.95 4.75
CA LEU A 179 -26.53 8.86 3.68
C LEU A 179 -27.49 8.79 2.50
N PHE A 180 -27.80 7.56 2.02
CA PHE A 180 -28.75 7.37 0.93
C PHE A 180 -30.13 7.95 1.26
N ASN A 181 -30.62 7.71 2.46
CA ASN A 181 -31.93 8.23 2.88
C ASN A 181 -31.95 9.76 2.99
N THR A 182 -30.88 10.36 3.50
CA THR A 182 -30.73 11.82 3.59
C THR A 182 -30.68 12.45 2.19
N MET A 183 -29.91 11.88 1.25
CA MET A 183 -29.86 12.33 -0.14
C MET A 183 -31.21 12.21 -0.85
N ASN A 184 -31.97 11.13 -0.59
CA ASN A 184 -33.31 10.99 -1.10
C ASN A 184 -34.25 12.08 -0.55
N THR A 185 -34.16 12.39 0.76
CA THR A 185 -34.95 13.48 1.37
C THR A 185 -34.64 14.83 0.72
N ILE A 186 -33.34 15.15 0.51
CA ILE A 186 -32.92 16.36 -0.19
C ILE A 186 -33.49 16.40 -1.59
N SER A 187 -33.47 15.28 -2.33
CA SER A 187 -34.05 15.20 -3.69
C SER A 187 -35.53 15.41 -3.71
N VAL A 188 -36.25 14.98 -2.68
CA VAL A 188 -37.71 15.22 -2.53
C VAL A 188 -37.97 16.69 -2.27
N LEU A 189 -37.25 17.32 -1.32
CA LEU A 189 -37.40 18.74 -1.00
C LEU A 189 -37.16 19.64 -2.23
N VAL A 190 -36.12 19.35 -3.03
CA VAL A 190 -35.85 20.06 -4.27
C VAL A 190 -37.00 19.92 -5.27
N ARG A 191 -37.57 18.71 -5.44
CA ARG A 191 -38.72 18.49 -6.34
C ARG A 191 -39.97 19.18 -5.87
N GLU A 192 -40.15 19.34 -4.57
CA GLU A 192 -41.27 20.07 -3.98
C GLU A 192 -41.08 21.61 -3.99
N GLY A 193 -39.95 22.09 -4.50
CA GLY A 193 -39.61 23.51 -4.52
C GLY A 193 -39.15 24.09 -3.17
N LYS A 194 -38.92 23.25 -2.14
CA LYS A 194 -38.48 23.63 -0.80
C LYS A 194 -36.94 23.78 -0.74
N ASN A 195 -36.41 24.64 -1.60
CA ASN A 195 -34.96 24.75 -1.81
C ASN A 195 -34.19 25.19 -0.55
N ASP A 196 -34.75 26.11 0.25
CA ASP A 196 -34.11 26.58 1.48
C ASP A 196 -33.97 25.45 2.53
N GLU A 197 -35.00 24.60 2.65
CA GLU A 197 -34.95 23.40 3.52
C GLU A 197 -33.89 22.40 3.00
N ALA A 198 -33.84 22.20 1.68
CA ALA A 198 -32.82 21.32 1.06
C ALA A 198 -31.39 21.82 1.32
N VAL A 199 -31.12 23.12 1.13
CA VAL A 199 -29.82 23.75 1.43
C VAL A 199 -29.46 23.60 2.90
N THR A 200 -30.43 23.83 3.79
CA THR A 200 -30.23 23.65 5.25
C THR A 200 -29.87 22.20 5.59
N LEU A 201 -30.55 21.24 5.00
CA LEU A 201 -30.29 19.82 5.23
C LEU A 201 -28.92 19.38 4.69
N VAL A 202 -28.46 19.92 3.55
CA VAL A 202 -27.10 19.71 3.03
C VAL A 202 -26.06 20.28 4.00
N ALA A 203 -26.29 21.50 4.53
CA ALA A 203 -25.37 22.10 5.50
C ALA A 203 -25.27 21.29 6.79
N ARG A 204 -26.40 20.80 7.34
CA ARG A 204 -26.44 19.92 8.52
C ARG A 204 -25.70 18.61 8.27
N LEU A 205 -25.93 17.97 7.12
CA LEU A 205 -25.22 16.75 6.74
C LEU A 205 -23.71 16.98 6.65
N SER A 206 -23.29 18.06 5.99
CA SER A 206 -21.85 18.42 5.88
C SER A 206 -21.19 18.63 7.23
N ALA A 207 -21.89 19.32 8.17
CA ALA A 207 -21.40 19.53 9.52
C ALA A 207 -21.25 18.22 10.30
N LEU A 208 -22.25 17.31 10.20
CA LEU A 208 -22.20 15.98 10.83
C LEU A 208 -21.05 15.13 10.30
N LEU A 209 -20.85 15.13 8.98
CA LEU A 209 -19.75 14.41 8.33
C LEU A 209 -18.38 14.93 8.82
N ARG A 210 -18.19 16.24 8.92
CA ARG A 210 -16.96 16.83 9.44
C ARG A 210 -16.70 16.43 10.88
N MET A 211 -17.71 16.47 11.75
CA MET A 211 -17.57 16.03 13.15
C MET A 211 -17.23 14.53 13.26
N SER A 212 -17.78 13.69 12.39
CA SER A 212 -17.44 12.27 12.34
C SER A 212 -15.97 12.03 11.98
N LEU A 213 -15.40 12.84 11.08
CA LEU A 213 -13.98 12.78 10.69
C LEU A 213 -13.06 13.23 11.82
N ASP A 214 -13.41 14.34 12.50
CA ASP A 214 -12.61 14.93 13.58
C ASP A 214 -12.52 14.00 14.82
N ASN A 215 -13.54 13.16 15.04
CA ASN A 215 -13.60 12.20 16.15
C ASN A 215 -12.97 10.82 15.83
N THR A 216 -12.34 10.65 14.67
CA THR A 216 -11.73 9.38 14.28
C THR A 216 -10.55 9.04 15.18
N GLY A 217 -10.55 7.84 15.78
CA GLY A 217 -9.48 7.34 16.64
C GLY A 217 -9.61 7.70 18.15
N VAL A 218 -10.59 8.51 18.55
CA VAL A 218 -10.85 8.83 19.95
C VAL A 218 -11.62 7.68 20.59
N GLN A 219 -11.07 7.09 21.66
CA GLN A 219 -11.71 5.94 22.35
C GLN A 219 -12.85 6.36 23.27
N GLU A 220 -12.69 7.42 24.05
CA GLU A 220 -13.69 7.93 25.01
C GLU A 220 -13.88 9.44 24.83
N VAL A 221 -15.13 9.90 24.90
CA VAL A 221 -15.55 11.30 24.84
C VAL A 221 -16.42 11.64 26.04
N THR A 222 -16.65 12.93 26.31
CA THR A 222 -17.68 13.31 27.30
C THR A 222 -19.07 13.03 26.73
N LEU A 223 -20.04 12.68 27.60
CA LEU A 223 -21.43 12.52 27.17
C LEU A 223 -21.95 13.81 26.49
N SER A 224 -21.50 14.98 26.91
CA SER A 224 -21.83 16.26 26.27
C SER A 224 -21.45 16.29 24.79
N LYS A 225 -20.23 15.81 24.43
CA LYS A 225 -19.78 15.70 23.02
C LYS A 225 -20.58 14.68 22.21
N GLU A 226 -20.87 13.55 22.84
CA GLU A 226 -21.73 12.51 22.20
C GLU A 226 -23.13 13.07 21.94
N MET A 227 -23.69 13.83 22.88
CA MET A 227 -25.01 14.46 22.71
C MET A 227 -24.99 15.59 21.67
N GLU A 228 -23.90 16.33 21.52
CA GLU A 228 -23.75 17.30 20.45
C GLU A 228 -23.81 16.63 19.07
N PHE A 229 -23.06 15.55 18.89
CA PHE A 229 -23.07 14.75 17.67
C PHE A 229 -24.46 14.16 17.40
N LEU A 230 -25.05 13.56 18.43
CA LEU A 230 -26.36 12.92 18.35
C LEU A 230 -27.47 13.94 18.04
N GLY A 231 -27.39 15.14 18.61
CA GLY A 231 -28.30 16.23 18.31
C GLY A 231 -28.35 16.60 16.84
N ARG A 232 -27.18 16.76 16.20
CA ARG A 232 -27.09 17.03 14.76
C ARG A 232 -27.64 15.86 13.90
N TYR A 233 -27.36 14.62 14.32
CA TYR A 233 -27.94 13.45 13.68
C TYR A 233 -29.47 13.44 13.76
N LEU A 234 -30.03 13.73 14.94
CA LEU A 234 -31.46 13.78 15.20
C LEU A 234 -32.15 14.89 14.42
N GLU A 235 -31.55 16.06 14.24
CA GLU A 235 -32.07 17.13 13.40
C GLU A 235 -32.25 16.69 11.93
N ILE A 236 -31.29 15.91 11.41
CA ILE A 236 -31.42 15.33 10.06
C ILE A 236 -32.54 14.30 9.98
N GLN A 237 -32.68 13.45 11.01
CA GLN A 237 -33.76 12.47 11.07
C GLN A 237 -35.15 13.13 11.21
N GLN A 238 -35.27 14.21 11.96
CA GLN A 238 -36.51 14.98 12.06
C GLN A 238 -36.92 15.61 10.72
N ALA A 239 -35.94 16.12 9.96
CA ALA A 239 -36.23 16.62 8.59
C ALA A 239 -36.71 15.50 7.64
N ARG A 240 -36.29 14.26 7.87
CA ARG A 240 -36.74 13.08 7.13
C ARG A 240 -38.14 12.60 7.55
N PHE A 241 -38.48 12.75 8.84
CA PHE A 241 -39.73 12.31 9.43
C PHE A 241 -40.46 13.51 10.04
N PRO A 242 -40.83 14.53 9.22
CA PRO A 242 -41.52 15.70 9.73
C PRO A 242 -42.81 15.26 10.43
N ASP A 243 -43.12 15.85 11.59
CA ASP A 243 -44.26 15.57 12.44
C ASP A 243 -44.42 14.12 12.96
N ARG A 244 -43.56 13.21 12.49
CA ARG A 244 -43.59 11.79 12.90
C ARG A 244 -42.58 11.41 13.93
N LEU A 245 -41.47 12.18 14.11
CA LEU A 245 -40.40 11.90 15.07
C LEU A 245 -40.34 12.97 16.15
N LYS A 246 -40.72 12.61 17.36
CA LYS A 246 -40.57 13.44 18.54
C LYS A 246 -39.36 12.98 19.36
N ILE A 247 -38.55 13.92 19.84
CA ILE A 247 -37.36 13.65 20.63
C ILE A 247 -37.48 14.31 22.01
N GLY A 248 -37.25 13.53 23.06
CA GLY A 248 -37.12 13.99 24.43
C GLY A 248 -35.71 13.74 24.95
N ILE A 249 -35.06 14.74 25.52
CA ILE A 249 -33.71 14.61 26.12
C ILE A 249 -33.80 15.13 27.57
N ASN A 250 -33.46 14.25 28.51
CA ASN A 250 -33.42 14.59 29.92
C ASN A 250 -32.14 13.98 30.57
N ILE A 251 -31.07 14.77 30.56
CA ILE A 251 -29.76 14.37 31.06
C ILE A 251 -29.32 15.40 32.12
N THR A 252 -28.88 14.88 33.26
CA THR A 252 -28.41 15.75 34.33
C THR A 252 -27.06 16.40 33.99
N PRO A 253 -26.77 17.63 34.50
CA PRO A 253 -25.50 18.28 34.22
C PRO A 253 -24.28 17.47 34.62
N GLU A 254 -24.36 16.70 35.71
CA GLU A 254 -23.31 15.80 36.15
C GLU A 254 -23.06 14.68 35.17
N ALA A 255 -24.11 14.07 34.63
CA ALA A 255 -24.01 13.02 33.64
C ALA A 255 -23.35 13.49 32.32
N LEU A 256 -23.58 14.75 31.90
CA LEU A 256 -22.96 15.34 30.69
C LEU A 256 -21.44 15.38 30.73
N GLN A 257 -20.84 15.42 31.96
CA GLN A 257 -19.38 15.43 32.11
C GLN A 257 -18.76 14.03 32.11
N ALA A 258 -19.58 13.00 32.22
CA ALA A 258 -19.10 11.61 32.29
C ALA A 258 -18.41 11.20 30.98
N ARG A 259 -17.29 10.50 31.08
CA ARG A 259 -16.59 9.89 29.95
C ARG A 259 -17.23 8.59 29.54
N ILE A 260 -17.55 8.46 28.29
CA ILE A 260 -18.18 7.29 27.67
C ILE A 260 -17.43 6.89 26.39
N PRO A 261 -17.55 5.64 25.94
CA PRO A 261 -17.03 5.23 24.64
C PRO A 261 -17.64 6.08 23.53
N ASN A 262 -16.79 6.59 22.62
CA ASN A 262 -17.23 7.38 21.49
C ASN A 262 -18.27 6.62 20.64
N LEU A 263 -19.33 7.29 20.20
CA LEU A 263 -20.45 6.73 19.43
C LEU A 263 -21.17 5.57 20.18
N LEU A 264 -21.36 5.72 21.49
CA LEU A 264 -22.04 4.73 22.33
C LEU A 264 -23.57 4.75 22.14
N LEU A 265 -24.16 5.94 22.11
CA LEU A 265 -25.62 6.12 22.04
C LEU A 265 -26.13 6.08 20.57
N GLN A 266 -25.29 6.45 19.61
CA GLN A 266 -25.70 6.54 18.20
C GLN A 266 -26.31 5.24 17.68
N PRO A 267 -25.70 4.04 17.78
CA PRO A 267 -26.28 2.80 17.26
C PRO A 267 -27.63 2.46 17.91
N ILE A 268 -27.82 2.88 19.17
CA ILE A 268 -29.03 2.61 19.93
C ILE A 268 -30.16 3.50 19.43
N VAL A 269 -29.89 4.80 19.28
CA VAL A 269 -30.86 5.78 18.76
C VAL A 269 -31.19 5.49 17.29
N GLU A 270 -30.20 5.10 16.50
CA GLU A 270 -30.44 4.65 15.12
C GLU A 270 -31.39 3.45 15.06
N ASN A 271 -31.19 2.45 15.91
CA ASN A 271 -32.08 1.30 16.00
C ASN A 271 -33.49 1.71 16.43
N ALA A 272 -33.64 2.60 17.41
CA ALA A 272 -34.93 3.11 17.86
C ALA A 272 -35.69 3.80 16.69
N ILE A 273 -34.98 4.63 15.89
CA ILE A 273 -35.61 5.32 14.75
C ILE A 273 -35.89 4.35 13.62
N LEU A 274 -34.93 3.55 13.17
CA LEU A 274 -35.08 2.71 11.97
C LEU A 274 -35.97 1.51 12.18
N HIS A 275 -35.92 0.88 13.34
CA HIS A 275 -36.65 -0.35 13.65
C HIS A 275 -37.86 -0.13 14.53
N GLY A 276 -37.87 0.94 15.36
CA GLY A 276 -38.99 1.29 16.21
C GLY A 276 -39.96 2.22 15.50
N ILE A 277 -39.49 3.42 15.10
CA ILE A 277 -40.36 4.50 14.64
C ILE A 277 -40.69 4.44 13.14
N ALA A 278 -39.67 4.18 12.30
CA ALA A 278 -39.85 4.22 10.83
C ALA A 278 -40.97 3.27 10.33
N PRO A 279 -41.13 2.03 10.87
CA PRO A 279 -42.21 1.12 10.46
C PRO A 279 -43.59 1.53 10.98
N LYS A 280 -43.70 2.38 12.02
CA LYS A 280 -44.94 2.81 12.65
C LYS A 280 -45.58 3.87 11.75
N PRO A 281 -46.87 3.76 11.35
CA PRO A 281 -47.52 4.79 10.53
C PRO A 281 -47.79 6.09 11.32
N GLU A 282 -48.05 6.01 12.62
CA GLU A 282 -48.30 7.15 13.50
C GLU A 282 -47.00 7.82 13.93
N ALA A 283 -47.12 9.02 14.53
CA ALA A 283 -46.01 9.68 15.18
C ALA A 283 -45.47 8.83 16.32
N GLY A 284 -44.14 8.79 16.43
CA GLY A 284 -43.45 8.10 17.48
C GLY A 284 -42.47 9.00 18.21
N ARG A 285 -42.02 8.54 19.39
CA ARG A 285 -41.15 9.30 20.29
C ARG A 285 -39.94 8.48 20.69
N VAL A 286 -38.81 9.15 20.73
CA VAL A 286 -37.59 8.61 21.29
C VAL A 286 -37.14 9.51 22.47
N ASP A 287 -37.03 8.91 23.63
CA ASP A 287 -36.58 9.60 24.85
C ASP A 287 -35.20 9.11 25.27
N ILE A 288 -34.32 10.06 25.61
CA ILE A 288 -32.94 9.82 26.06
C ILE A 288 -32.82 10.37 27.47
N HIS A 289 -32.52 9.51 28.44
CA HIS A 289 -32.34 9.87 29.81
C HIS A 289 -30.91 9.56 30.27
N GLY A 290 -30.36 10.42 31.13
CA GLY A 290 -29.05 10.22 31.72
C GLY A 290 -28.93 10.83 33.12
N HIS A 291 -28.46 10.04 34.10
CA HIS A 291 -28.18 10.52 35.47
C HIS A 291 -27.05 9.73 36.10
N VAL A 292 -26.46 10.29 37.12
CA VAL A 292 -25.46 9.61 37.97
C VAL A 292 -26.08 9.23 39.26
N GLU A 293 -25.94 7.96 39.67
CA GLU A 293 -26.42 7.43 40.95
C GLU A 293 -25.43 6.40 41.48
N GLY A 294 -25.06 6.49 42.76
CA GLY A 294 -24.13 5.56 43.39
C GLY A 294 -22.76 5.45 42.74
N GLY A 295 -22.25 6.52 42.09
CA GLY A 295 -20.98 6.49 41.34
C GLY A 295 -21.06 5.78 40.00
N MET A 296 -22.27 5.49 39.54
CA MET A 296 -22.54 4.89 38.22
C MET A 296 -23.30 5.86 37.33
N LEU A 297 -22.93 5.92 36.06
CA LEU A 297 -23.70 6.60 35.00
C LEU A 297 -24.78 5.64 34.51
N HIS A 298 -26.04 6.10 34.58
CA HIS A 298 -27.19 5.43 34.03
C HIS A 298 -27.67 6.17 32.79
N LEU A 299 -27.69 5.48 31.63
CA LEU A 299 -28.22 6.00 30.37
C LEU A 299 -29.36 5.10 29.93
N GLU A 300 -30.43 5.71 29.45
CA GLU A 300 -31.60 4.99 28.90
C GLU A 300 -32.02 5.67 27.59
N VAL A 301 -32.19 4.85 26.55
CA VAL A 301 -32.84 5.25 25.30
C VAL A 301 -34.11 4.42 25.18
N ARG A 302 -35.24 5.10 25.10
CA ARG A 302 -36.58 4.48 24.99
C ARG A 302 -37.29 5.01 23.75
N ASP A 303 -37.89 4.10 22.98
CA ASP A 303 -38.84 4.42 21.92
C ASP A 303 -40.25 3.87 22.23
N ASP A 304 -41.24 4.45 21.61
CA ASP A 304 -42.65 4.00 21.63
C ASP A 304 -43.01 3.31 20.30
N GLY A 305 -42.04 2.74 19.62
CA GLY A 305 -42.19 2.12 18.30
C GLY A 305 -42.94 0.80 18.31
N VAL A 306 -42.73 0.04 17.22
CA VAL A 306 -43.42 -1.26 17.05
C VAL A 306 -42.99 -2.33 18.05
N GLY A 307 -41.87 -2.11 18.75
CA GLY A 307 -41.32 -3.10 19.68
C GLY A 307 -40.86 -4.39 19.01
N PHE A 308 -40.64 -5.43 19.78
CA PHE A 308 -40.29 -6.76 19.29
C PHE A 308 -40.78 -7.86 20.24
N ASP A 309 -41.02 -9.05 19.72
CA ASP A 309 -41.25 -10.23 20.54
C ASP A 309 -39.94 -10.80 21.02
N ALA A 310 -39.66 -10.69 22.31
CA ALA A 310 -38.45 -11.20 22.96
C ALA A 310 -38.27 -12.73 22.79
N ARG A 311 -39.36 -13.46 22.53
CA ARG A 311 -39.35 -14.92 22.31
C ARG A 311 -39.00 -15.31 20.88
N ALA A 312 -39.31 -14.43 19.91
CA ALA A 312 -39.04 -14.67 18.50
C ALA A 312 -37.66 -14.25 18.04
N ARG A 313 -36.94 -13.42 18.83
CA ARG A 313 -35.64 -12.86 18.43
C ARG A 313 -34.48 -13.77 18.86
N THR A 314 -34.01 -14.57 17.93
CA THR A 314 -32.86 -15.48 18.10
C THR A 314 -31.49 -14.80 18.00
N ARG A 315 -31.40 -13.55 17.53
CA ARG A 315 -30.13 -12.82 17.37
C ARG A 315 -30.26 -11.33 17.69
N GLU A 316 -29.40 -10.85 18.58
CA GLU A 316 -29.15 -9.44 18.82
C GLU A 316 -28.56 -8.80 17.54
N GLY A 317 -29.01 -7.58 17.18
CA GLY A 317 -28.45 -6.89 16.00
C GLY A 317 -26.96 -6.58 16.19
N ILE A 318 -26.21 -6.54 15.09
CA ILE A 318 -24.75 -6.36 15.08
C ILE A 318 -24.32 -5.11 15.88
N GLY A 319 -25.07 -4.01 15.80
CA GLY A 319 -24.76 -2.77 16.52
C GLY A 319 -24.79 -2.91 18.06
N LEU A 320 -25.84 -3.54 18.59
CA LEU A 320 -25.99 -3.76 20.05
C LEU A 320 -24.98 -4.79 20.56
N ALA A 321 -24.71 -5.86 19.78
CA ALA A 321 -23.70 -6.86 20.12
C ALA A 321 -22.31 -6.23 20.21
N ASN A 322 -21.92 -5.39 19.25
CA ASN A 322 -20.66 -4.66 19.25
C ASN A 322 -20.57 -3.68 20.43
N THR A 323 -21.67 -2.98 20.75
CA THR A 323 -21.72 -2.07 21.90
C THR A 323 -21.52 -2.85 23.22
N ARG A 324 -22.17 -4.00 23.39
CA ARG A 324 -22.01 -4.86 24.54
C ARG A 324 -20.57 -5.38 24.69
N GLU A 325 -19.98 -5.88 23.62
CA GLU A 325 -18.60 -6.36 23.62
C GLU A 325 -17.62 -5.23 24.00
N ARG A 326 -17.83 -4.03 23.44
CA ARG A 326 -17.00 -2.86 23.74
C ARG A 326 -17.09 -2.44 25.22
N LEU A 327 -18.30 -2.43 25.79
CA LEU A 327 -18.50 -2.14 27.20
C LEU A 327 -17.84 -3.20 28.10
N ALA A 328 -17.95 -4.48 27.75
CA ALA A 328 -17.29 -5.55 28.46
C ALA A 328 -15.76 -5.44 28.43
N LYS A 329 -15.17 -5.06 27.30
CA LYS A 329 -13.73 -4.83 27.16
C LYS A 329 -13.23 -3.63 27.98
N LEU A 330 -13.98 -2.52 28.02
CA LEU A 330 -13.54 -1.28 28.66
C LEU A 330 -13.82 -1.24 30.18
N TYR A 331 -14.94 -1.82 30.62
CA TYR A 331 -15.43 -1.70 32.00
C TYR A 331 -15.60 -3.04 32.70
N GLY A 332 -15.37 -4.16 32.02
CA GLY A 332 -15.56 -5.50 32.57
C GLY A 332 -17.00 -5.70 33.06
N PRO A 333 -17.19 -6.37 34.25
CA PRO A 333 -18.53 -6.64 34.82
C PRO A 333 -19.31 -5.39 35.19
N ARG A 334 -18.64 -4.23 35.33
CA ARG A 334 -19.27 -2.96 35.73
C ARG A 334 -19.92 -2.22 34.54
N GLY A 335 -19.61 -2.64 33.30
CA GLY A 335 -20.26 -2.13 32.08
C GLY A 335 -21.41 -3.06 31.69
N GLN A 336 -22.64 -2.61 31.83
CA GLN A 336 -23.84 -3.42 31.58
C GLN A 336 -24.71 -2.77 30.51
N LEU A 337 -25.24 -3.59 29.58
CA LEU A 337 -26.25 -3.18 28.61
C LEU A 337 -27.42 -4.16 28.69
N SER A 338 -28.61 -3.63 28.98
CA SER A 338 -29.85 -4.39 28.99
C SER A 338 -30.85 -3.86 27.96
N LEU A 339 -31.59 -4.76 27.35
CA LEU A 339 -32.59 -4.48 26.31
C LEU A 339 -33.93 -5.06 26.77
N ARG A 340 -34.98 -4.24 26.78
CA ARG A 340 -36.35 -4.66 27.06
C ARG A 340 -37.25 -4.14 25.96
N GLY A 341 -38.15 -4.97 25.44
CA GLY A 341 -39.11 -4.60 24.44
C GLY A 341 -40.36 -5.45 24.53
N GLU A 342 -41.48 -4.87 24.20
CA GLU A 342 -42.78 -5.55 24.07
C GLU A 342 -43.43 -5.17 22.74
N PRO A 343 -44.09 -6.10 22.04
CA PRO A 343 -44.79 -5.81 20.82
C PRO A 343 -45.81 -4.66 20.98
N GLY A 344 -45.70 -3.63 20.14
CA GLY A 344 -46.57 -2.45 20.17
C GLY A 344 -46.32 -1.45 21.29
N ARG A 345 -45.31 -1.69 22.16
CA ARG A 345 -44.97 -0.80 23.27
C ARG A 345 -43.59 -0.20 23.20
N GLY A 346 -42.87 -0.48 22.10
CA GLY A 346 -41.54 0.02 21.86
C GLY A 346 -40.43 -0.75 22.57
N VAL A 347 -39.23 -0.14 22.65
CA VAL A 347 -38.03 -0.71 23.19
C VAL A 347 -37.37 0.26 24.16
N SER A 348 -36.78 -0.29 25.26
CA SER A 348 -35.90 0.43 26.18
C SER A 348 -34.56 -0.25 26.22
N VAL A 349 -33.49 0.51 25.93
CA VAL A 349 -32.09 0.12 26.08
C VAL A 349 -31.49 0.87 27.26
N ARG A 350 -31.02 0.14 28.28
CA ARG A 350 -30.36 0.72 29.46
C ARG A 350 -28.88 0.35 29.44
N ILE A 351 -28.04 1.35 29.71
CA ILE A 351 -26.61 1.21 29.88
C ILE A 351 -26.25 1.71 31.26
N VAL A 352 -25.43 0.92 31.96
CA VAL A 352 -24.87 1.29 33.27
C VAL A 352 -23.38 1.12 33.20
N LEU A 353 -22.63 2.15 33.55
CA LEU A 353 -21.16 2.13 33.54
C LEU A 353 -20.61 3.01 34.68
N PRO A 354 -19.36 2.79 35.12
CA PRO A 354 -18.76 3.61 36.15
C PRO A 354 -18.68 5.07 35.72
N HIS A 355 -19.16 5.98 36.58
CA HIS A 355 -18.98 7.41 36.37
C HIS A 355 -17.50 7.77 36.45
N ARG A 356 -16.98 8.34 35.38
CA ARG A 356 -15.63 8.92 35.27
C ARG A 356 -15.80 10.34 34.75
N PRO A 357 -15.41 11.37 35.55
CA PRO A 357 -15.50 12.77 35.11
C PRO A 357 -14.48 13.11 34.04
#